data_53f558208bd9f505fea5cd000f62b49e
#
_entry.id   53f558208bd9f505fea5cd000f62b49e
#
_cell.length_a   1.000
_cell.length_b   1.000
_cell.length_c   1.000
_cell.angle_alpha   90.00
_cell.angle_beta   90.00
_cell.angle_gamma   90.00
#
_symmetry.space_group_name_H-M   'P 1'
#
loop_
_entity.id
_entity.type
_entity.pdbx_description
1 polymer ?
#
loop_
_entity_poly.entity_id
_entity_poly.type
_entity_poly.pdbx_seq_one_letter_code
_entity_poly.pdbx_strand_id
1 'polypeptide(L)'
;MLEGSNSRDKTQQNDEGVVAVVEFLSAFTLFLMILTAFMSLAQLELGTNDPYSDLIDRSAVDGLERLTNNEGWFVPYTDGVRDQANATEDWHRIPVTKLYEGVLQPGIVSNGILDLDKIDALSNVSIEAMTGGLGLSNNLQVRLLIQVEESENNSRIGHILFDGGSDRSTATTSSVASRTFISGGEVISVSLEVHDGGKAPKVLRITEISPRPSNGSPEWIEVQNYNGFALSLKGWSFERSGTSGSSSYLYKDGVVPGGEIVLFSGDPSSQFTGNASVVYDLGSTGFLGVGSVSGLDDNTGRLRMLFAEEDEGEGTQVSKVEWGPSLAVLPNNTIVWNGGPPSKDSSWNVSTTPTPGDA
;
A
#
# COMPACT_ATOMS: atom_id res chain seq x y z
N MET A 1 46.80 -82.77 42.52
CA MET A 1 46.99 -82.57 41.11
C MET A 1 45.63 -82.42 40.47
N LEU A 2 45.36 -81.29 39.91
CA LEU A 2 44.26 -80.89 39.01
C LEU A 2 43.56 -79.59 39.51
N GLU A 3 44.24 -78.46 39.39
CA GLU A 3 43.62 -77.11 39.28
C GLU A 3 44.29 -76.39 38.09
N GLY A 4 43.60 -76.30 37.00
CA GLY A 4 44.18 -75.65 35.81
C GLY A 4 43.27 -75.53 34.57
N SER A 5 41.94 -75.55 34.73
CA SER A 5 41.05 -75.55 33.57
C SER A 5 39.98 -74.48 33.59
N ASN A 6 39.90 -73.57 34.51
CA ASN A 6 38.73 -72.67 34.62
C ASN A 6 38.98 -71.18 34.30
N SER A 7 40.22 -70.83 33.86
CA SER A 7 40.56 -69.43 33.60
C SER A 7 40.40 -69.03 32.10
N ARG A 8 40.51 -70.01 31.19
CA ARG A 8 40.39 -69.72 29.74
C ARG A 8 38.96 -69.51 29.26
N ASP A 9 37.99 -70.22 29.80
CA ASP A 9 36.59 -70.11 29.41
C ASP A 9 35.97 -68.76 29.83
N LYS A 10 36.37 -68.18 30.94
CA LYS A 10 35.84 -66.86 31.36
C LYS A 10 36.32 -65.66 30.51
N THR A 11 37.53 -65.73 29.99
CA THR A 11 38.07 -64.70 29.13
C THR A 11 37.40 -64.72 27.76
N GLN A 12 37.16 -65.91 27.19
CA GLN A 12 36.53 -66.08 25.92
C GLN A 12 35.06 -65.63 25.94
N GLN A 13 34.34 -65.89 27.01
CA GLN A 13 32.93 -65.46 27.17
C GLN A 13 32.79 -63.96 27.41
N ASN A 14 33.78 -63.27 27.99
CA ASN A 14 33.83 -61.82 28.10
C ASN A 14 34.11 -61.13 26.72
N ASP A 15 34.95 -61.73 25.89
CA ASP A 15 35.26 -61.19 24.54
C ASP A 15 34.06 -61.28 23.61
N GLU A 16 33.28 -62.37 23.64
CA GLU A 16 32.03 -62.51 22.87
C GLU A 16 30.97 -61.47 23.30
N GLY A 17 30.86 -61.17 24.59
CA GLY A 17 29.96 -60.14 25.12
C GLY A 17 30.34 -58.73 24.68
N VAL A 18 31.64 -58.42 24.62
CA VAL A 18 32.12 -57.11 24.13
C VAL A 18 31.88 -56.94 22.61
N VAL A 19 32.12 -58.01 21.83
CA VAL A 19 31.87 -58.00 20.38
C VAL A 19 30.39 -57.79 20.11
N ALA A 20 29.48 -58.45 20.79
CA ALA A 20 28.03 -58.28 20.64
C ALA A 20 27.57 -56.85 20.97
N VAL A 21 28.15 -56.22 21.99
CA VAL A 21 27.87 -54.83 22.34
C VAL A 21 28.35 -53.84 21.26
N VAL A 22 29.56 -54.08 20.71
CA VAL A 22 30.11 -53.25 19.62
C VAL A 22 29.30 -53.40 18.34
N GLU A 23 28.88 -54.62 18.00
CA GLU A 23 27.99 -54.86 16.84
C GLU A 23 26.65 -54.18 17.00
N PHE A 24 26.03 -54.30 18.21
CA PHE A 24 24.77 -53.59 18.49
C PHE A 24 24.93 -52.09 18.40
N LEU A 25 25.95 -51.48 19.00
CA LEU A 25 26.21 -50.05 18.93
C LEU A 25 26.47 -49.59 17.49
N SER A 26 27.19 -50.36 16.70
CA SER A 26 27.43 -50.04 15.29
C SER A 26 26.15 -50.10 14.47
N ALA A 27 25.32 -51.13 14.66
CA ALA A 27 24.03 -51.25 14.02
C ALA A 27 23.07 -50.12 14.44
N PHE A 28 23.05 -49.78 15.71
CA PHE A 28 22.22 -48.67 16.23
C PHE A 28 22.66 -47.30 15.69
N THR A 29 23.98 -47.07 15.63
CA THR A 29 24.53 -45.84 15.05
C THR A 29 24.16 -45.72 13.56
N LEU A 30 24.28 -46.80 12.81
CA LEU A 30 23.87 -46.83 11.40
C LEU A 30 22.36 -46.57 11.23
N PHE A 31 21.55 -47.19 12.08
CA PHE A 31 20.10 -46.93 12.10
C PHE A 31 19.79 -45.45 12.36
N LEU A 32 20.44 -44.81 13.36
CA LEU A 32 20.26 -43.38 13.64
C LEU A 32 20.71 -42.51 12.48
N MET A 33 21.81 -42.85 11.79
CA MET A 33 22.24 -42.12 10.60
C MET A 33 21.21 -42.21 9.46
N ILE A 34 20.67 -43.39 9.22
CA ILE A 34 19.63 -43.59 8.20
C ILE A 34 18.35 -42.83 8.59
N LEU A 35 17.95 -42.90 9.85
CA LEU A 35 16.77 -42.19 10.36
C LEU A 35 16.91 -40.66 10.23
N THR A 36 18.08 -40.10 10.61
CA THR A 36 18.35 -38.67 10.47
C THR A 36 18.41 -38.25 9.01
N ALA A 37 19.01 -39.03 8.13
CA ALA A 37 19.00 -38.76 6.69
C ALA A 37 17.58 -38.78 6.12
N PHE A 38 16.76 -39.77 6.50
CA PHE A 38 15.37 -39.85 6.11
C PHE A 38 14.52 -38.67 6.62
N MET A 39 14.70 -38.31 7.91
CA MET A 39 14.01 -37.14 8.51
C MET A 39 14.42 -35.83 7.79
N SER A 40 15.71 -35.67 7.46
CA SER A 40 16.19 -34.50 6.72
C SER A 40 15.61 -34.43 5.29
N LEU A 41 15.53 -35.57 4.59
CA LEU A 41 14.89 -35.66 3.27
C LEU A 41 13.39 -35.37 3.36
N ALA A 42 12.71 -35.95 4.34
CA ALA A 42 11.28 -35.69 4.57
C ALA A 42 11.00 -34.23 4.91
N GLN A 43 11.85 -33.57 5.70
CA GLN A 43 11.73 -32.13 6.00
C GLN A 43 11.96 -31.27 4.76
N LEU A 44 12.90 -31.65 3.87
CA LEU A 44 13.15 -30.98 2.61
C LEU A 44 11.91 -31.08 1.69
N GLU A 45 11.31 -32.24 1.62
CA GLU A 45 10.17 -32.51 0.72
C GLU A 45 8.86 -31.95 1.26
N LEU A 46 8.64 -31.95 2.58
CA LEU A 46 7.50 -31.32 3.23
C LEU A 46 7.63 -29.79 3.31
N GLY A 47 8.85 -29.25 3.36
CA GLY A 47 9.10 -27.81 3.37
C GLY A 47 8.97 -27.15 2.01
N THR A 48 9.07 -27.92 0.90
CA THR A 48 8.92 -27.41 -0.46
C THR A 48 7.46 -27.41 -0.96
N ASN A 49 6.55 -28.04 -0.25
CA ASN A 49 5.13 -28.14 -0.60
C ASN A 49 4.25 -27.44 0.47
N ASP A 50 4.51 -26.16 0.74
CA ASP A 50 3.54 -25.34 1.48
C ASP A 50 2.44 -24.91 0.52
N PRO A 51 1.19 -25.42 0.65
CA PRO A 51 0.09 -25.07 -0.24
C PRO A 51 -0.21 -23.56 -0.24
N TYR A 52 0.16 -22.86 0.82
CA TYR A 52 -0.04 -21.42 0.93
C TYR A 52 1.01 -20.65 0.11
N SER A 53 2.27 -21.09 0.14
CA SER A 53 3.32 -20.53 -0.72
C SER A 53 3.00 -20.75 -2.20
N ASP A 54 2.56 -21.95 -2.58
CA ASP A 54 2.12 -22.26 -3.95
C ASP A 54 0.94 -21.38 -4.40
N LEU A 55 0.03 -21.05 -3.48
CA LEU A 55 -1.09 -20.14 -3.77
C LEU A 55 -0.58 -18.73 -4.10
N ILE A 56 0.34 -18.20 -3.31
CA ILE A 56 0.90 -16.85 -3.50
C ILE A 56 1.70 -16.81 -4.79
N ASP A 57 2.51 -17.83 -5.09
CA ASP A 57 3.27 -17.93 -6.34
C ASP A 57 2.36 -17.92 -7.58
N ARG A 58 1.31 -18.72 -7.58
CA ARG A 58 0.31 -18.72 -8.67
C ARG A 58 -0.41 -17.38 -8.76
N SER A 59 -0.78 -16.80 -7.63
CA SER A 59 -1.44 -15.49 -7.59
C SER A 59 -0.58 -14.38 -8.23
N ALA A 60 0.73 -14.40 -7.98
CA ALA A 60 1.65 -13.44 -8.58
C ALA A 60 1.75 -13.62 -10.11
N VAL A 61 1.88 -14.87 -10.57
CA VAL A 61 1.96 -15.19 -12.02
C VAL A 61 0.64 -14.86 -12.73
N ASP A 62 -0.49 -15.36 -12.21
CA ASP A 62 -1.81 -15.16 -12.81
C ASP A 62 -2.19 -13.66 -12.80
N GLY A 63 -1.86 -12.94 -11.72
CA GLY A 63 -2.07 -11.50 -11.61
C GLY A 63 -1.26 -10.72 -12.65
N LEU A 64 0.04 -11.05 -12.79
CA LEU A 64 0.89 -10.44 -13.80
C LEU A 64 0.41 -10.75 -15.22
N GLU A 65 -0.03 -11.98 -15.49
CA GLU A 65 -0.58 -12.35 -16.79
C GLU A 65 -1.84 -11.55 -17.12
N ARG A 66 -2.75 -11.37 -16.17
CA ARG A 66 -3.96 -10.56 -16.37
C ARG A 66 -3.62 -9.11 -16.67
N LEU A 67 -2.63 -8.55 -15.95
CA LEU A 67 -2.19 -7.18 -16.14
C LEU A 67 -1.52 -6.95 -17.49
N THR A 68 -0.75 -7.95 -17.99
CA THR A 68 0.17 -7.78 -19.12
C THR A 68 -0.28 -8.47 -20.41
N ASN A 69 -1.28 -9.36 -20.38
CA ASN A 69 -1.79 -10.04 -21.57
C ASN A 69 -3.11 -9.44 -22.06
N ASN A 70 -3.79 -8.65 -21.24
CA ASN A 70 -5.08 -8.07 -21.57
C ASN A 70 -5.01 -6.54 -21.62
N GLU A 71 -5.84 -5.95 -22.46
CA GLU A 71 -5.98 -4.48 -22.55
C GLU A 71 -6.66 -3.89 -21.31
N GLY A 72 -7.24 -4.74 -20.47
CA GLY A 72 -8.08 -4.34 -19.36
C GLY A 72 -9.47 -3.91 -19.81
N TRP A 73 -10.37 -3.73 -18.88
CA TRP A 73 -11.73 -3.27 -19.16
C TRP A 73 -12.37 -2.66 -17.90
N PHE A 74 -13.36 -1.82 -18.12
CA PHE A 74 -14.21 -1.23 -17.10
C PHE A 74 -15.67 -1.46 -17.46
N VAL A 75 -16.48 -1.86 -16.46
CA VAL A 75 -17.93 -2.01 -16.58
C VAL A 75 -18.59 -1.19 -15.48
N PRO A 76 -19.33 -0.13 -15.81
CA PRO A 76 -19.99 0.70 -14.82
C PRO A 76 -21.15 -0.05 -14.15
N TYR A 77 -21.53 0.41 -12.96
CA TYR A 77 -22.83 0.06 -12.36
C TYR A 77 -23.88 1.08 -12.79
N THR A 78 -25.04 0.58 -13.21
CA THR A 78 -26.26 1.37 -13.43
C THR A 78 -27.36 0.76 -12.55
N ASP A 79 -27.91 1.57 -11.65
CA ASP A 79 -28.91 1.12 -10.65
C ASP A 79 -28.42 -0.10 -9.80
N GLY A 80 -27.12 -0.14 -9.48
CA GLY A 80 -26.52 -1.23 -8.70
C GLY A 80 -26.26 -2.53 -9.48
N VAL A 81 -26.50 -2.55 -10.79
CA VAL A 81 -26.29 -3.71 -11.68
C VAL A 81 -25.17 -3.39 -12.67
N ARG A 82 -24.34 -4.39 -13.00
CA ARG A 82 -23.29 -4.26 -14.01
C ARG A 82 -23.88 -3.94 -15.38
N ASP A 83 -23.49 -2.86 -15.96
CA ASP A 83 -23.95 -2.41 -17.27
C ASP A 83 -22.98 -2.84 -18.37
N GLN A 84 -23.16 -4.07 -18.86
CA GLN A 84 -22.30 -4.64 -19.91
C GLN A 84 -22.40 -3.89 -21.24
N ALA A 85 -23.47 -3.14 -21.50
CA ALA A 85 -23.64 -2.38 -22.74
C ALA A 85 -22.69 -1.17 -22.79
N ASN A 86 -22.29 -0.66 -21.63
CA ASN A 86 -21.37 0.46 -21.48
C ASN A 86 -19.96 0.00 -21.01
N ALA A 87 -19.62 -1.28 -21.19
CA ALA A 87 -18.27 -1.77 -20.96
C ALA A 87 -17.28 -1.15 -21.95
N THR A 88 -16.07 -0.85 -21.49
CA THR A 88 -15.01 -0.26 -22.32
C THR A 88 -13.64 -0.82 -21.98
N GLU A 89 -12.78 -0.95 -23.00
CA GLU A 89 -11.36 -1.27 -22.86
C GLU A 89 -10.51 0.00 -22.63
N ASP A 90 -11.09 1.18 -22.91
CA ASP A 90 -10.48 2.48 -22.63
C ASP A 90 -10.63 2.90 -21.15
N TRP A 91 -10.47 1.97 -20.23
CA TRP A 91 -10.62 2.19 -18.79
C TRP A 91 -9.74 3.35 -18.27
N HIS A 92 -8.56 3.54 -18.86
CA HIS A 92 -7.59 4.58 -18.51
C HIS A 92 -8.07 6.00 -18.77
N ARG A 93 -9.12 6.17 -19.62
CA ARG A 93 -9.74 7.48 -19.93
C ARG A 93 -10.94 7.78 -19.05
N ILE A 94 -11.33 6.85 -18.19
CA ILE A 94 -12.45 7.05 -17.27
C ILE A 94 -11.98 7.96 -16.14
N PRO A 95 -12.72 9.04 -15.80
CA PRO A 95 -12.40 9.89 -14.67
C PRO A 95 -12.28 9.07 -13.37
N VAL A 96 -11.31 9.40 -12.53
CA VAL A 96 -11.02 8.69 -11.28
C VAL A 96 -12.27 8.50 -10.42
N THR A 97 -13.13 9.51 -10.32
CA THR A 97 -14.39 9.45 -9.55
C THR A 97 -15.39 8.42 -10.09
N LYS A 98 -15.31 8.10 -11.39
CA LYS A 98 -16.19 7.13 -12.06
C LYS A 98 -15.64 5.71 -12.00
N LEU A 99 -14.34 5.51 -11.86
CA LEU A 99 -13.74 4.19 -11.74
C LEU A 99 -14.25 3.42 -10.51
N TYR A 100 -14.72 4.13 -9.47
CA TYR A 100 -15.30 3.53 -8.26
C TYR A 100 -16.78 3.15 -8.41
N GLU A 101 -17.43 3.60 -9.49
CA GLU A 101 -18.84 3.30 -9.79
C GLU A 101 -18.98 2.06 -10.71
N GLY A 102 -18.01 1.16 -10.71
CA GLY A 102 -18.02 -0.01 -11.59
C GLY A 102 -17.07 -1.12 -11.16
N VAL A 103 -16.85 -2.05 -12.07
CA VAL A 103 -15.87 -3.12 -11.95
C VAL A 103 -14.76 -2.87 -12.94
N LEU A 104 -13.53 -2.84 -12.44
CA LEU A 104 -12.32 -2.64 -13.23
C LEU A 104 -11.47 -3.91 -13.22
N GLN A 105 -11.01 -4.34 -14.40
CA GLN A 105 -9.85 -5.20 -14.56
C GLN A 105 -8.78 -4.37 -15.24
N PRO A 106 -7.72 -3.96 -14.53
CA PRO A 106 -6.64 -3.19 -15.15
C PRO A 106 -5.84 -4.04 -16.13
N GLY A 107 -5.35 -3.43 -17.19
CA GLY A 107 -4.43 -4.00 -18.15
C GLY A 107 -3.57 -2.88 -18.73
N ILE A 108 -2.28 -3.12 -18.90
CA ILE A 108 -1.28 -2.10 -19.29
C ILE A 108 -0.76 -2.27 -20.70
N VAL A 109 -1.42 -3.10 -21.50
CA VAL A 109 -1.06 -3.29 -22.91
C VAL A 109 -2.19 -2.83 -23.83
N SER A 110 -1.82 -2.46 -25.06
CA SER A 110 -2.73 -2.19 -26.16
C SER A 110 -2.13 -2.88 -27.40
N ASN A 111 -2.91 -3.75 -28.06
CA ASN A 111 -2.44 -4.52 -29.20
C ASN A 111 -1.13 -5.33 -28.92
N GLY A 112 -0.94 -5.81 -27.70
CA GLY A 112 0.23 -6.58 -27.29
C GLY A 112 1.50 -5.76 -27.01
N ILE A 113 1.40 -4.43 -27.04
CA ILE A 113 2.49 -3.50 -26.75
C ILE A 113 2.16 -2.76 -25.43
N LEU A 114 3.18 -2.49 -24.64
CA LEU A 114 3.04 -1.73 -23.42
C LEU A 114 2.52 -0.32 -23.73
N ASP A 115 1.46 0.09 -23.06
CA ASP A 115 0.77 1.36 -23.24
C ASP A 115 1.08 2.29 -22.06
N LEU A 116 1.82 3.36 -22.33
CA LEU A 116 2.25 4.32 -21.31
C LEU A 116 1.07 5.10 -20.72
N ASP A 117 0.03 5.43 -21.52
CA ASP A 117 -1.14 6.13 -21.02
C ASP A 117 -1.91 5.26 -19.99
N LYS A 118 -1.92 3.92 -20.21
CA LYS A 118 -2.50 2.98 -19.24
C LYS A 118 -1.64 2.86 -17.99
N ILE A 119 -0.31 2.93 -18.11
CA ILE A 119 0.59 2.93 -16.95
C ILE A 119 0.38 4.18 -16.11
N ASP A 120 0.31 5.34 -16.72
CA ASP A 120 0.06 6.61 -16.02
C ASP A 120 -1.31 6.59 -15.32
N ALA A 121 -2.32 6.00 -15.97
CA ALA A 121 -3.66 5.89 -15.40
C ALA A 121 -3.76 4.91 -14.21
N LEU A 122 -2.75 4.08 -13.94
CA LEU A 122 -2.71 3.23 -12.74
C LEU A 122 -2.81 4.06 -11.45
N SER A 123 -2.34 5.29 -11.46
CA SER A 123 -2.46 6.24 -10.35
C SER A 123 -3.93 6.54 -9.97
N ASN A 124 -4.87 6.34 -10.90
CA ASN A 124 -6.30 6.50 -10.69
C ASN A 124 -7.00 5.21 -10.18
N VAL A 125 -6.30 4.09 -10.20
CA VAL A 125 -6.84 2.78 -9.75
C VAL A 125 -6.59 2.60 -8.26
N SER A 126 -7.62 2.25 -7.49
CA SER A 126 -7.41 1.92 -6.08
C SER A 126 -6.73 0.56 -5.92
N ILE A 127 -6.05 0.38 -4.79
CA ILE A 127 -5.39 -0.90 -4.48
C ILE A 127 -6.41 -2.04 -4.39
N GLU A 128 -7.63 -1.77 -3.91
CA GLU A 128 -8.72 -2.73 -3.85
C GLU A 128 -9.22 -3.09 -5.25
N ALA A 129 -9.37 -2.10 -6.15
CA ALA A 129 -9.72 -2.34 -7.54
C ALA A 129 -8.61 -3.10 -8.29
N MET A 130 -7.34 -2.80 -7.99
CA MET A 130 -6.20 -3.55 -8.52
C MET A 130 -6.24 -5.01 -8.07
N THR A 131 -6.30 -5.29 -6.78
CA THR A 131 -6.34 -6.66 -6.24
C THR A 131 -7.54 -7.45 -6.73
N GLY A 132 -8.73 -6.84 -6.72
CA GLY A 132 -9.96 -7.44 -7.22
C GLY A 132 -9.92 -7.71 -8.73
N GLY A 133 -9.44 -6.75 -9.52
CA GLY A 133 -9.29 -6.87 -10.97
C GLY A 133 -8.28 -7.93 -11.41
N LEU A 134 -7.20 -8.10 -10.65
CA LEU A 134 -6.23 -9.18 -10.85
C LEU A 134 -6.74 -10.53 -10.34
N GLY A 135 -7.90 -10.57 -9.67
CA GLY A 135 -8.52 -11.79 -9.15
C GLY A 135 -7.80 -12.38 -7.95
N LEU A 136 -7.15 -11.53 -7.17
CA LEU A 136 -6.47 -11.94 -5.95
C LEU A 136 -7.46 -12.08 -4.79
N SER A 137 -7.11 -12.93 -3.83
CA SER A 137 -7.90 -13.08 -2.60
C SER A 137 -7.79 -11.81 -1.73
N ASN A 138 -8.86 -11.46 -1.02
CA ASN A 138 -8.95 -10.23 -0.22
C ASN A 138 -7.92 -10.12 0.92
N ASN A 139 -7.30 -11.23 1.31
CA ASN A 139 -6.23 -11.29 2.31
C ASN A 139 -4.84 -11.08 1.73
N LEU A 140 -4.72 -11.01 0.41
CA LEU A 140 -3.44 -10.75 -0.26
C LEU A 140 -3.30 -9.27 -0.57
N GLN A 141 -2.07 -8.82 -0.53
CA GLN A 141 -1.65 -7.47 -0.88
C GLN A 141 -0.74 -7.51 -2.10
N VAL A 142 -0.64 -6.39 -2.79
CA VAL A 142 0.20 -6.27 -3.98
C VAL A 142 1.13 -5.07 -3.89
N ARG A 143 2.27 -5.19 -4.54
CA ARG A 143 3.10 -4.08 -4.96
C ARG A 143 3.43 -4.25 -6.45
N LEU A 144 3.18 -3.21 -7.22
CA LEU A 144 3.50 -3.15 -8.65
C LEU A 144 4.63 -2.16 -8.85
N LEU A 145 5.71 -2.61 -9.48
CA LEU A 145 6.84 -1.79 -9.91
C LEU A 145 7.01 -1.91 -11.42
N ILE A 146 7.03 -0.78 -12.12
CA ILE A 146 7.32 -0.69 -13.56
C ILE A 146 8.51 0.22 -13.75
N GLN A 147 9.58 -0.30 -14.34
CA GLN A 147 10.88 0.39 -14.40
C GLN A 147 11.56 0.19 -15.73
N VAL A 148 12.26 1.21 -16.21
CA VAL A 148 13.13 1.13 -17.39
C VAL A 148 14.45 0.47 -16.99
N GLU A 149 14.74 -0.71 -17.57
CA GLU A 149 15.97 -1.47 -17.31
C GLU A 149 17.07 -1.08 -18.28
N GLU A 150 16.73 -0.88 -19.57
CA GLU A 150 17.68 -0.48 -20.60
C GLU A 150 17.07 0.62 -21.47
N SER A 151 17.89 1.58 -21.88
CA SER A 151 17.51 2.68 -22.77
C SER A 151 18.76 3.18 -23.50
N GLU A 152 18.61 3.63 -24.75
CA GLU A 152 19.66 4.37 -25.47
C GLU A 152 20.00 5.69 -24.74
N ASN A 153 19.05 6.25 -24.01
CA ASN A 153 19.28 7.39 -23.13
C ASN A 153 19.63 6.92 -21.71
N ASN A 154 20.90 7.00 -21.35
CA ASN A 154 21.40 6.56 -20.03
C ASN A 154 20.67 7.22 -18.83
N SER A 155 20.10 8.41 -19.00
CA SER A 155 19.35 9.07 -17.91
C SER A 155 18.01 8.42 -17.62
N ARG A 156 17.53 7.56 -18.53
CA ARG A 156 16.28 6.82 -18.40
C ARG A 156 16.45 5.48 -17.70
N ILE A 157 17.68 4.94 -17.66
CA ILE A 157 17.97 3.66 -17.00
C ILE A 157 17.71 3.80 -15.50
N GLY A 158 16.88 2.90 -14.96
CA GLY A 158 16.41 2.95 -13.58
C GLY A 158 15.25 3.92 -13.34
N HIS A 159 14.73 4.57 -14.39
CA HIS A 159 13.55 5.43 -14.24
C HIS A 159 12.31 4.61 -13.89
N ILE A 160 11.68 4.95 -12.80
CA ILE A 160 10.44 4.33 -12.34
C ILE A 160 9.29 4.99 -13.10
N LEU A 161 8.53 4.17 -13.85
CA LEU A 161 7.31 4.59 -14.53
C LEU A 161 6.11 4.48 -13.59
N PHE A 162 6.10 3.49 -12.69
CA PHE A 162 5.08 3.31 -11.68
C PHE A 162 5.63 2.54 -10.48
N ASP A 163 5.33 2.97 -9.26
CA ASP A 163 5.57 2.24 -8.01
C ASP A 163 4.38 2.46 -7.08
N GLY A 164 3.61 1.43 -6.83
CA GLY A 164 2.43 1.51 -5.98
C GLY A 164 2.11 0.19 -5.30
N GLY A 165 1.43 0.28 -4.15
CA GLY A 165 0.98 -0.88 -3.39
C GLY A 165 1.51 -0.92 -1.97
N SER A 166 1.48 -2.11 -1.38
CA SER A 166 1.86 -2.37 0.00
C SER A 166 3.31 -2.80 0.12
N ASP A 167 3.97 -2.37 1.20
CA ASP A 167 5.26 -2.90 1.59
C ASP A 167 5.10 -4.31 2.21
N ARG A 168 5.99 -5.22 1.85
CA ARG A 168 6.06 -6.60 2.39
C ARG A 168 6.70 -6.69 3.77
N SER A 169 7.06 -5.59 4.42
CA SER A 169 7.82 -5.60 5.68
C SER A 169 7.16 -6.41 6.81
N THR A 170 5.83 -6.61 6.74
CA THR A 170 5.06 -7.42 7.68
C THR A 170 4.61 -8.77 7.11
N ALA A 171 5.03 -9.11 5.87
CA ALA A 171 4.65 -10.35 5.24
C ALA A 171 5.42 -11.54 5.81
N THR A 172 4.75 -12.68 5.94
CA THR A 172 5.38 -13.98 6.26
C THR A 172 5.76 -14.71 4.98
N THR A 173 5.00 -14.50 3.90
CA THR A 173 5.23 -15.11 2.59
C THR A 173 5.00 -14.06 1.51
N SER A 174 5.90 -14.03 0.53
CA SER A 174 5.76 -13.16 -0.66
C SER A 174 6.28 -13.87 -1.90
N SER A 175 5.72 -13.53 -3.05
CA SER A 175 6.18 -13.97 -4.35
C SER A 175 6.21 -12.81 -5.34
N VAL A 176 7.19 -12.83 -6.24
CA VAL A 176 7.36 -11.81 -7.28
C VAL A 176 7.35 -12.48 -8.64
N ALA A 177 6.41 -12.07 -9.49
CA ALA A 177 6.42 -12.38 -10.91
C ALA A 177 6.90 -11.15 -11.69
N SER A 178 7.74 -11.35 -12.69
CA SER A 178 8.27 -10.26 -13.52
C SER A 178 8.17 -10.60 -15.01
N ARG A 179 7.93 -9.58 -15.82
CA ARG A 179 7.88 -9.65 -17.27
C ARG A 179 8.57 -8.45 -17.89
N THR A 180 9.30 -8.68 -18.97
CA THR A 180 10.02 -7.64 -19.69
C THR A 180 9.34 -7.34 -21.03
N PHE A 181 9.27 -6.05 -21.36
CA PHE A 181 8.72 -5.51 -22.61
C PHE A 181 9.76 -4.68 -23.32
N ILE A 182 9.64 -4.60 -24.64
CA ILE A 182 10.39 -3.65 -25.45
C ILE A 182 9.38 -2.64 -25.99
N SER A 183 9.51 -1.39 -25.62
CA SER A 183 8.63 -0.30 -26.05
C SER A 183 9.44 0.97 -26.28
N GLY A 184 9.26 1.62 -27.44
CA GLY A 184 9.93 2.88 -27.75
C GLY A 184 11.47 2.85 -27.75
N GLY A 185 12.09 1.66 -27.95
CA GLY A 185 13.55 1.49 -27.84
C GLY A 185 14.06 1.31 -26.42
N GLU A 186 13.18 1.22 -25.44
CA GLU A 186 13.50 0.92 -24.05
C GLU A 186 13.10 -0.51 -23.68
N VAL A 187 13.89 -1.11 -22.78
CA VAL A 187 13.54 -2.38 -22.11
C VAL A 187 12.90 -2.03 -20.78
N ILE A 188 11.65 -2.41 -20.61
CA ILE A 188 10.84 -2.06 -19.43
C ILE A 188 10.50 -3.36 -18.70
N SER A 189 10.80 -3.41 -17.39
CA SER A 189 10.38 -4.50 -16.53
C SER A 189 9.08 -4.14 -15.81
N VAL A 190 8.18 -5.11 -15.74
CA VAL A 190 6.94 -5.06 -14.96
C VAL A 190 7.01 -6.16 -13.92
N SER A 191 7.07 -5.79 -12.66
CA SER A 191 7.20 -6.70 -11.52
C SER A 191 5.99 -6.57 -10.62
N LEU A 192 5.26 -7.66 -10.43
CA LEU A 192 4.14 -7.77 -9.51
C LEU A 192 4.57 -8.63 -8.32
N GLU A 193 4.63 -8.03 -7.16
CA GLU A 193 4.81 -8.72 -5.89
C GLU A 193 3.44 -8.95 -5.24
N VAL A 194 3.19 -10.19 -4.82
CA VAL A 194 2.00 -10.59 -4.05
C VAL A 194 2.46 -11.13 -2.70
N HIS A 195 1.84 -10.71 -1.61
CA HIS A 195 2.23 -11.11 -0.27
C HIS A 195 1.05 -11.13 0.71
N ASP A 196 1.23 -11.82 1.84
CA ASP A 196 0.27 -11.94 2.94
C ASP A 196 0.47 -10.89 4.04
N GLY A 197 1.28 -9.88 3.79
CA GLY A 197 1.52 -8.78 4.72
C GLY A 197 0.28 -7.94 4.99
N GLY A 198 0.37 -7.10 5.99
CA GLY A 198 -0.70 -6.18 6.36
C GLY A 198 -1.10 -5.25 5.22
N LYS A 199 -2.29 -4.69 5.34
CA LYS A 199 -2.81 -3.71 4.37
C LYS A 199 -1.81 -2.58 4.14
N ALA A 200 -1.84 -2.00 2.93
CA ALA A 200 -1.01 -0.87 2.54
C ALA A 200 -0.93 0.18 3.65
N PRO A 201 0.26 0.67 4.01
CA PRO A 201 0.37 1.78 4.93
C PRO A 201 -0.46 2.94 4.39
N LYS A 202 -1.31 3.49 5.25
CA LYS A 202 -2.17 4.61 4.89
C LYS A 202 -1.30 5.85 4.82
N VAL A 203 -1.01 6.26 3.61
CA VAL A 203 -0.02 7.28 3.28
C VAL A 203 -0.65 8.61 2.85
N LEU A 204 -1.94 8.84 3.16
CA LEU A 204 -2.51 10.17 3.09
C LEU A 204 -1.94 11.03 4.22
N ARG A 205 -1.48 12.23 3.89
CA ARG A 205 -0.95 13.18 4.86
C ARG A 205 -1.49 14.57 4.58
N ILE A 206 -1.79 15.31 5.64
CA ILE A 206 -1.98 16.74 5.54
C ILE A 206 -0.61 17.35 5.22
N THR A 207 -0.54 18.14 4.16
CA THR A 207 0.68 18.84 3.70
C THR A 207 0.63 20.32 4.00
N GLU A 208 -0.55 20.95 3.86
CA GLU A 208 -0.74 22.36 4.15
C GLU A 208 -2.15 22.63 4.69
N ILE A 209 -2.30 23.62 5.54
CA ILE A 209 -3.60 24.12 6.01
C ILE A 209 -3.64 25.63 6.01
N SER A 210 -4.80 26.19 5.72
CA SER A 210 -5.08 27.62 5.83
C SER A 210 -6.19 27.86 6.85
N PRO A 211 -5.85 27.98 8.15
CA PRO A 211 -6.86 28.22 9.18
C PRO A 211 -7.30 29.67 9.25
N ARG A 212 -6.53 30.61 8.67
CA ARG A 212 -6.81 32.04 8.71
C ARG A 212 -6.57 32.70 7.35
N PRO A 213 -7.38 32.37 6.33
CA PRO A 213 -7.24 32.96 5.01
C PRO A 213 -7.59 34.47 5.03
N SER A 214 -7.36 35.16 3.91
CA SER A 214 -7.78 36.54 3.75
C SER A 214 -9.30 36.69 3.85
N ASN A 215 -9.75 37.92 4.19
CA ASN A 215 -11.18 38.20 4.24
C ASN A 215 -11.89 37.79 2.96
N GLY A 216 -12.88 36.91 3.08
CA GLY A 216 -13.70 36.40 2.00
C GLY A 216 -13.15 35.15 1.29
N SER A 217 -11.92 34.72 1.60
CA SER A 217 -11.39 33.45 1.10
C SER A 217 -11.82 32.29 1.99
N PRO A 218 -11.98 31.07 1.43
CA PRO A 218 -12.29 29.87 2.20
C PRO A 218 -11.09 29.37 3.00
N GLU A 219 -11.38 28.75 4.13
CA GLU A 219 -10.42 27.86 4.78
C GLU A 219 -10.20 26.61 3.93
N TRP A 220 -9.02 26.01 4.04
CA TRP A 220 -8.73 24.79 3.31
C TRP A 220 -7.69 23.91 3.99
N ILE A 221 -7.72 22.63 3.63
CA ILE A 221 -6.80 21.58 4.04
C ILE A 221 -6.29 20.91 2.76
N GLU A 222 -4.99 20.82 2.63
CA GLU A 222 -4.34 20.08 1.56
C GLU A 222 -3.94 18.70 2.07
N VAL A 223 -4.20 17.68 1.25
CA VAL A 223 -3.82 16.30 1.54
C VAL A 223 -3.16 15.69 0.32
N GLN A 224 -2.00 15.10 0.53
CA GLN A 224 -1.27 14.36 -0.48
C GLN A 224 -1.35 12.86 -0.26
N ASN A 225 -1.48 12.11 -1.36
CA ASN A 225 -1.36 10.66 -1.39
C ASN A 225 0.07 10.28 -1.77
N TYR A 226 0.81 9.66 -0.84
CA TYR A 226 2.17 9.17 -1.09
C TYR A 226 2.22 7.74 -1.62
N ASN A 227 1.09 7.15 -1.99
CA ASN A 227 1.04 5.85 -2.67
C ASN A 227 0.90 6.06 -4.18
N GLY A 228 1.46 5.17 -4.98
CA GLY A 228 1.27 5.18 -6.43
C GLY A 228 -0.16 4.84 -6.86
N PHE A 229 -0.92 4.10 -6.04
CA PHE A 229 -2.34 3.84 -6.29
C PHE A 229 -3.23 4.87 -5.62
N ALA A 230 -4.41 5.09 -6.18
CA ALA A 230 -5.44 5.90 -5.55
C ALA A 230 -5.92 5.28 -4.23
N LEU A 231 -6.30 6.13 -3.28
CA LEU A 231 -6.83 5.73 -1.98
C LEU A 231 -8.27 6.24 -1.83
N SER A 232 -9.18 5.34 -1.43
CA SER A 232 -10.53 5.70 -1.06
C SER A 232 -10.53 6.52 0.23
N LEU A 233 -11.35 7.56 0.29
CA LEU A 233 -11.56 8.37 1.49
C LEU A 233 -12.50 7.70 2.49
N LYS A 234 -13.12 6.58 2.14
CA LYS A 234 -13.97 5.81 3.06
C LYS A 234 -13.18 5.39 4.30
N GLY A 235 -13.72 5.68 5.48
CA GLY A 235 -13.06 5.43 6.76
C GLY A 235 -12.08 6.51 7.20
N TRP A 236 -11.83 7.52 6.37
CA TRP A 236 -11.04 8.69 6.77
C TRP A 236 -11.92 9.73 7.43
N SER A 237 -11.39 10.37 8.46
CA SER A 237 -12.08 11.46 9.16
C SER A 237 -11.11 12.59 9.47
N PHE A 238 -11.66 13.79 9.49
CA PHE A 238 -11.02 14.96 10.07
C PHE A 238 -11.66 15.28 11.41
N GLU A 239 -10.84 15.63 12.38
CA GLU A 239 -11.28 16.20 13.64
C GLU A 239 -10.59 17.54 13.86
N ARG A 240 -11.38 18.56 14.14
CA ARG A 240 -10.88 19.86 14.54
C ARG A 240 -11.26 20.18 15.98
N SER A 241 -10.41 20.89 16.66
CA SER A 241 -10.72 21.48 17.98
C SER A 241 -10.02 22.81 18.13
N GLY A 242 -10.64 23.71 18.87
CA GLY A 242 -10.16 25.07 19.16
C GLY A 242 -10.96 25.69 20.29
N THR A 243 -10.83 26.99 20.44
CA THR A 243 -11.55 27.77 21.47
C THR A 243 -13.06 27.73 21.28
N SER A 244 -13.55 27.56 20.06
CA SER A 244 -14.97 27.46 19.70
C SER A 244 -15.57 26.06 19.82
N GLY A 245 -14.80 25.07 20.27
CA GLY A 245 -15.25 23.69 20.45
C GLY A 245 -14.55 22.68 19.55
N SER A 246 -15.12 21.49 19.44
CA SER A 246 -14.62 20.39 18.60
C SER A 246 -15.69 19.94 17.61
N SER A 247 -15.26 19.51 16.42
CA SER A 247 -16.11 18.93 15.38
C SER A 247 -15.35 17.85 14.63
N SER A 248 -16.07 16.84 14.15
CA SER A 248 -15.53 15.77 13.32
C SER A 248 -16.33 15.61 12.05
N TYR A 249 -15.67 15.18 10.98
CA TYR A 249 -16.28 14.86 9.70
C TYR A 249 -15.72 13.55 9.19
N LEU A 250 -16.59 12.59 8.92
CA LEU A 250 -16.25 11.27 8.36
C LEU A 250 -16.57 11.25 6.87
N TYR A 251 -15.58 10.91 6.07
CA TYR A 251 -15.77 10.69 4.62
C TYR A 251 -16.42 9.35 4.36
N LYS A 252 -17.47 9.37 3.56
CA LYS A 252 -18.17 8.16 3.08
C LYS A 252 -17.77 7.80 1.66
N ASP A 253 -17.52 8.83 0.86
CA ASP A 253 -17.21 8.71 -0.57
C ASP A 253 -16.07 9.66 -0.92
N GLY A 254 -15.35 9.34 -2.00
CA GLY A 254 -14.26 10.15 -2.50
C GLY A 254 -12.97 9.35 -2.65
N VAL A 255 -12.01 9.93 -3.34
CA VAL A 255 -10.76 9.28 -3.71
C VAL A 255 -9.64 10.30 -3.81
N VAL A 256 -8.46 9.92 -3.39
CA VAL A 256 -7.22 10.69 -3.62
C VAL A 256 -6.38 9.90 -4.60
N PRO A 257 -6.19 10.38 -5.85
CA PRO A 257 -5.36 9.70 -6.84
C PRO A 257 -3.92 9.47 -6.36
N GLY A 258 -3.26 8.49 -6.92
CA GLY A 258 -1.89 8.14 -6.53
C GLY A 258 -0.90 9.24 -6.85
N GLY A 259 -0.06 9.59 -5.88
CA GLY A 259 0.92 10.67 -6.00
C GLY A 259 0.36 12.09 -5.94
N GLU A 260 -0.95 12.23 -6.05
CA GLU A 260 -1.64 13.50 -6.25
C GLU A 260 -2.00 14.21 -4.95
N ILE A 261 -2.30 15.50 -5.11
CA ILE A 261 -2.78 16.40 -4.07
C ILE A 261 -4.27 16.66 -4.27
N VAL A 262 -5.03 16.62 -3.20
CA VAL A 262 -6.43 17.05 -3.15
C VAL A 262 -6.62 18.15 -2.12
N LEU A 263 -7.56 19.05 -2.39
CA LEU A 263 -7.96 20.10 -1.47
C LEU A 263 -9.33 19.80 -0.87
N PHE A 264 -9.45 20.05 0.41
CA PHE A 264 -10.70 20.14 1.13
C PHE A 264 -10.94 21.62 1.43
N SER A 265 -11.99 22.20 0.88
CA SER A 265 -12.23 23.64 0.94
C SER A 265 -13.56 24.00 1.56
N GLY A 266 -13.61 25.16 2.22
CA GLY A 266 -14.86 25.76 2.67
C GLY A 266 -15.73 26.25 1.50
N ASP A 267 -15.13 26.55 0.36
CA ASP A 267 -15.83 26.90 -0.90
C ASP A 267 -15.07 26.35 -2.12
N PRO A 268 -15.48 25.19 -2.65
CA PRO A 268 -14.83 24.59 -3.79
C PRO A 268 -15.03 25.37 -5.10
N SER A 269 -15.98 26.31 -5.15
CA SER A 269 -16.22 27.16 -6.32
C SER A 269 -15.25 28.34 -6.41
N SER A 270 -14.46 28.61 -5.37
CA SER A 270 -13.46 29.66 -5.39
C SER A 270 -12.33 29.33 -6.39
N GLN A 271 -11.77 30.34 -7.06
CA GLN A 271 -10.66 30.19 -8.02
C GLN A 271 -9.32 29.80 -7.36
N PHE A 272 -9.38 29.29 -6.15
CA PHE A 272 -8.26 29.11 -5.24
C PHE A 272 -7.86 27.63 -5.15
N THR A 273 -7.72 26.97 -6.26
CA THR A 273 -7.52 25.49 -6.25
C THR A 273 -6.12 25.06 -6.69
N GLY A 274 -5.26 25.98 -7.14
CA GLY A 274 -3.92 25.63 -7.61
C GLY A 274 -3.95 24.49 -8.63
N ASN A 275 -3.02 23.51 -8.47
CA ASN A 275 -2.94 22.30 -9.29
C ASN A 275 -3.59 21.07 -8.63
N ALA A 276 -4.44 21.26 -7.60
CA ALA A 276 -5.12 20.15 -6.95
C ALA A 276 -5.95 19.33 -7.96
N SER A 277 -5.76 18.01 -7.95
CA SER A 277 -6.44 17.10 -8.86
C SER A 277 -7.95 17.00 -8.60
N VAL A 278 -8.35 17.18 -7.34
CA VAL A 278 -9.76 17.17 -6.89
C VAL A 278 -9.92 18.17 -5.75
N VAL A 279 -11.09 18.84 -5.70
CA VAL A 279 -11.47 19.73 -4.59
C VAL A 279 -12.76 19.22 -3.96
N TYR A 280 -12.71 18.96 -2.66
CA TYR A 280 -13.83 18.49 -1.85
C TYR A 280 -14.47 19.64 -1.05
N ASP A 281 -15.80 19.69 -1.02
CA ASP A 281 -16.58 20.66 -0.25
C ASP A 281 -16.72 20.23 1.20
N LEU A 282 -16.13 21.00 2.10
CA LEU A 282 -16.35 20.90 3.57
C LEU A 282 -17.06 22.12 4.15
N GLY A 283 -17.33 23.13 3.35
CA GLY A 283 -18.08 24.32 3.76
C GLY A 283 -19.56 24.05 3.95
N SER A 284 -20.16 23.25 3.05
CA SER A 284 -21.56 22.83 3.17
C SER A 284 -21.85 22.04 4.44
N THR A 285 -20.82 21.41 5.02
CA THR A 285 -20.92 20.66 6.30
C THR A 285 -20.69 21.54 7.54
N GLY A 286 -20.21 22.77 7.35
CA GLY A 286 -19.78 23.66 8.44
C GLY A 286 -18.47 23.24 9.09
N PHE A 287 -17.73 22.28 8.50
CA PHE A 287 -16.43 21.85 9.02
C PHE A 287 -15.33 22.88 8.69
N LEU A 288 -15.32 23.43 7.49
CA LEU A 288 -14.46 24.54 7.08
C LEU A 288 -15.27 25.82 6.90
N GLY A 289 -14.66 26.95 7.21
CA GLY A 289 -15.29 28.27 7.14
C GLY A 289 -15.12 28.94 5.78
N VAL A 290 -15.99 29.92 5.52
CA VAL A 290 -15.93 30.81 4.37
C VAL A 290 -16.14 32.25 4.84
N GLY A 291 -15.22 33.12 4.53
CA GLY A 291 -15.33 34.54 4.86
C GLY A 291 -15.29 34.81 6.37
N SER A 292 -16.43 35.23 6.95
CA SER A 292 -16.56 35.48 8.37
C SER A 292 -17.06 34.28 9.19
N VAL A 293 -17.37 33.17 8.52
CA VAL A 293 -17.81 31.93 9.17
C VAL A 293 -16.56 31.15 9.51
N SER A 294 -16.21 31.01 10.76
CA SER A 294 -15.07 30.28 11.25
C SER A 294 -15.37 28.77 11.25
N GLY A 295 -14.54 27.97 10.60
CA GLY A 295 -14.48 26.52 10.70
C GLY A 295 -13.33 26.09 11.60
N LEU A 296 -12.09 26.31 11.14
CA LEU A 296 -10.87 26.21 11.94
C LEU A 296 -10.75 27.44 12.83
N ASP A 297 -10.10 27.30 13.98
CA ASP A 297 -9.87 28.46 14.88
C ASP A 297 -8.72 29.32 14.34
N ASP A 298 -8.94 30.62 14.20
CA ASP A 298 -7.97 31.57 13.64
C ASP A 298 -6.65 31.63 14.41
N ASN A 299 -6.70 31.47 15.73
CA ASN A 299 -5.58 31.77 16.61
C ASN A 299 -4.98 30.54 17.28
N THR A 300 -5.82 29.58 17.66
CA THR A 300 -5.38 28.41 18.42
C THR A 300 -6.27 27.21 18.07
N GLY A 301 -5.72 26.19 17.49
CA GLY A 301 -6.50 25.04 17.11
C GLY A 301 -5.66 23.79 16.91
N ARG A 302 -6.37 22.73 16.68
CA ARG A 302 -5.81 21.43 16.31
C ARG A 302 -6.66 20.80 15.21
N LEU A 303 -6.00 20.24 14.21
CA LEU A 303 -6.59 19.39 13.19
C LEU A 303 -5.92 18.04 13.25
N ARG A 304 -6.71 16.99 13.25
CA ARG A 304 -6.24 15.59 13.10
C ARG A 304 -6.89 14.96 11.89
N MET A 305 -6.14 14.11 11.22
CA MET A 305 -6.65 13.18 10.21
C MET A 305 -6.50 11.77 10.76
N LEU A 306 -7.60 11.03 10.80
CA LEU A 306 -7.70 9.70 11.36
C LEU A 306 -8.20 8.73 10.28
N PHE A 307 -7.84 7.47 10.45
CA PHE A 307 -8.37 6.39 9.66
C PHE A 307 -8.92 5.28 10.59
N ALA A 308 -10.14 4.85 10.31
CA ALA A 308 -10.75 3.68 10.94
C ALA A 308 -11.19 2.69 9.85
N GLU A 309 -10.89 1.41 10.03
CA GLU A 309 -11.53 0.36 9.22
C GLU A 309 -13.01 0.24 9.63
N GLU A 310 -13.85 -0.28 8.71
CA GLU A 310 -15.21 -0.62 9.06
C GLU A 310 -15.17 -1.57 10.26
N ASP A 311 -15.87 -1.24 11.33
CA ASP A 311 -15.93 -1.96 12.61
C ASP A 311 -14.87 -1.63 13.68
N GLU A 312 -13.89 -0.77 13.41
CA GLU A 312 -12.99 -0.25 14.43
C GLU A 312 -13.56 1.06 15.02
N GLY A 313 -13.57 1.16 16.33
CA GLY A 313 -14.12 2.31 17.07
C GLY A 313 -13.39 3.63 16.79
N GLU A 314 -12.49 4.09 17.67
CA GLU A 314 -11.70 5.31 17.46
C GLU A 314 -10.61 5.02 16.39
N GLY A 315 -10.61 5.84 15.33
CA GLY A 315 -9.64 5.71 14.24
C GLY A 315 -8.19 5.98 14.68
N THR A 316 -7.23 5.37 13.97
CA THR A 316 -5.81 5.62 14.15
C THR A 316 -5.43 7.00 13.62
N GLN A 317 -4.76 7.82 14.41
CA GLN A 317 -4.27 9.13 13.98
C GLN A 317 -3.13 8.97 12.97
N VAL A 318 -3.30 9.54 11.79
CA VAL A 318 -2.32 9.51 10.69
C VAL A 318 -1.54 10.80 10.61
N SER A 319 -2.23 11.93 10.78
CA SER A 319 -1.62 13.26 10.75
C SER A 319 -2.23 14.16 11.82
N LYS A 320 -1.42 15.05 12.36
CA LYS A 320 -1.86 16.04 13.36
C LYS A 320 -1.10 17.34 13.16
N VAL A 321 -1.81 18.44 13.17
CA VAL A 321 -1.25 19.79 13.24
C VAL A 321 -1.91 20.56 14.35
N GLU A 322 -1.11 21.27 15.14
CA GLU A 322 -1.56 22.17 16.21
C GLU A 322 -0.94 23.55 16.00
N TRP A 323 -1.74 24.58 16.15
CA TRP A 323 -1.30 25.96 16.07
C TRP A 323 -1.76 26.77 17.28
N GLY A 324 -1.03 27.84 17.57
CA GLY A 324 -1.24 28.67 18.76
C GLY A 324 -0.01 29.52 19.04
N PRO A 325 0.30 29.83 20.31
CA PRO A 325 1.43 30.71 20.63
C PRO A 325 2.80 30.22 20.12
N SER A 326 3.01 28.91 20.01
CA SER A 326 4.27 28.33 19.52
C SER A 326 4.35 28.27 17.98
N LEU A 327 3.21 28.24 17.31
CA LEU A 327 3.06 28.23 15.84
C LEU A 327 1.99 29.25 15.48
N ALA A 328 2.29 30.55 15.67
CA ALA A 328 1.34 31.63 15.49
C ALA A 328 1.05 31.90 14.01
N VAL A 329 -0.21 31.79 13.61
CA VAL A 329 -0.65 32.01 12.23
C VAL A 329 -1.17 33.43 12.11
N LEU A 330 -0.57 34.21 11.22
CA LEU A 330 -1.06 35.55 10.83
C LEU A 330 -2.10 35.42 9.71
N PRO A 331 -2.94 36.44 9.49
CA PRO A 331 -3.84 36.46 8.35
C PRO A 331 -3.08 36.20 7.02
N ASN A 332 -3.61 35.35 6.15
CA ASN A 332 -3.02 34.90 4.89
C ASN A 332 -1.79 33.97 5.00
N ASN A 333 -1.39 33.60 6.21
CA ASN A 333 -0.36 32.59 6.35
C ASN A 333 -0.99 31.20 6.42
N THR A 334 -0.22 30.22 6.02
CA THR A 334 -0.57 28.79 6.09
C THR A 334 0.38 28.06 7.01
N ILE A 335 0.03 26.86 7.38
CA ILE A 335 0.89 25.94 8.12
C ILE A 335 1.25 24.80 7.16
N VAL A 336 2.54 24.65 6.90
CA VAL A 336 3.08 23.68 5.91
C VAL A 336 3.87 22.60 6.64
N TRP A 337 3.72 21.36 6.19
CA TRP A 337 4.49 20.23 6.66
C TRP A 337 5.92 20.28 6.07
N ASN A 338 6.94 20.01 6.91
CA ASN A 338 8.36 20.11 6.53
C ASN A 338 9.05 18.75 6.26
N GLY A 339 8.26 17.67 6.09
CA GLY A 339 8.78 16.32 5.81
C GLY A 339 9.07 15.46 7.05
N GLY A 340 8.90 15.99 8.27
CA GLY A 340 9.08 15.23 9.51
C GLY A 340 7.89 14.32 9.85
N PRO A 341 7.92 13.60 11.00
CA PRO A 341 6.78 12.78 11.44
C PRO A 341 5.51 13.64 11.55
N PRO A 342 4.41 13.33 10.83
CA PRO A 342 3.25 14.23 10.66
C PRO A 342 2.42 14.43 11.94
N SER A 343 2.73 13.72 13.00
CA SER A 343 2.10 13.87 14.32
C SER A 343 2.90 14.71 15.30
N LYS A 344 4.10 15.21 14.91
CA LYS A 344 4.96 16.04 15.77
C LYS A 344 4.85 17.51 15.41
N ASP A 345 4.77 18.37 16.41
CA ASP A 345 4.67 19.83 16.23
C ASP A 345 5.90 20.42 15.52
N SER A 346 7.11 19.82 15.72
CA SER A 346 8.33 20.24 15.03
C SER A 346 8.34 19.96 13.51
N SER A 347 7.35 19.25 13.02
CA SER A 347 7.20 18.94 11.59
C SER A 347 6.39 19.99 10.83
N TRP A 348 6.03 21.08 11.48
CA TRP A 348 5.16 22.10 10.91
C TRP A 348 5.81 23.48 10.98
N ASN A 349 5.69 24.25 9.92
CA ASN A 349 6.20 25.61 9.80
C ASN A 349 5.09 26.55 9.32
N VAL A 350 5.19 27.83 9.68
CA VAL A 350 4.33 28.86 9.10
C VAL A 350 4.92 29.32 7.77
N SER A 351 4.11 29.30 6.70
CA SER A 351 4.43 29.88 5.39
C SER A 351 3.67 31.19 5.18
N THR A 352 4.35 32.17 4.60
CA THR A 352 3.75 33.44 4.15
C THR A 352 3.26 33.37 2.71
N THR A 353 3.54 32.27 2.01
CA THR A 353 3.16 32.04 0.64
C THR A 353 2.32 30.78 0.60
N PRO A 354 0.97 30.91 0.61
CA PRO A 354 0.08 29.77 0.41
C PRO A 354 0.32 29.10 -0.95
N THR A 355 0.36 27.77 -0.97
CA THR A 355 0.59 26.98 -2.18
C THR A 355 -0.48 25.91 -2.36
N PRO A 356 -1.79 26.27 -2.39
CA PRO A 356 -2.85 25.27 -2.46
C PRO A 356 -2.75 24.45 -3.75
N GLY A 357 -2.64 23.14 -3.61
CA GLY A 357 -2.50 22.21 -4.72
C GLY A 357 -1.08 22.09 -5.30
N ASP A 358 -0.09 22.73 -4.70
CA ASP A 358 1.31 22.69 -5.12
C ASP A 358 2.18 22.29 -3.91
N ALA A 359 2.55 21.03 -3.77
CA ALA A 359 3.46 20.54 -2.72
C ALA A 359 4.92 20.48 -3.16
#